data_bc904ecb118beeaa5f0d92bbaceb08a4
#
_entry.id   bc904ecb118beeaa5f0d92bbaceb08a4
#
_cell.length_a   1.000
_cell.length_b   1.000
_cell.length_c   1.000
_cell.angle_alpha   90.00
_cell.angle_beta   90.00
_cell.angle_gamma   90.00
#
_symmetry.space_group_name_H-M   'P 1'
#
loop_
_entity.id
_entity.type
_entity.pdbx_description
1 polymer ?
#
loop_
_entity_poly.entity_id
_entity_poly.type
_entity_poly.pdbx_seq_one_letter_code
_entity_poly.pdbx_strand_id
1 'polypeptide(L)'
;VKKQCKIPFLLAAAMVLVAVVGSVIGWKLIRAGSYRDLLTVETGDFASEVQEISFDQIPMLDRDSATKLGNRKLGELADMVSQFEVDDDYTQINYKGRPVRVTALRYGDWIKWFNNRSSGLPAYLIIDMVTQNVEVVRLDSGIRYTTAEHFGRNLGRYLRFHYPTYIFDDPAFEIDEDGNPYWVCPRITNTIGLFGGTDVLGAVLVNAVTGETAYYEVGAIPTWVDHVYN
;
A
#
# COMPACT_ATOMS: atom_id res chain seq x y z
N VAL A 1 -26.55 35.00 -21.32
CA VAL A 1 -26.52 33.59 -20.91
C VAL A 1 -25.61 32.74 -21.84
N LYS A 2 -25.56 32.99 -23.17
CA LYS A 2 -24.72 32.21 -24.12
C LYS A 2 -23.18 32.41 -23.98
N LYS A 3 -22.69 33.50 -23.37
CA LYS A 3 -21.25 33.78 -23.24
C LYS A 3 -20.60 33.05 -22.05
N GLN A 4 -21.32 32.78 -20.99
CA GLN A 4 -20.80 32.12 -19.80
C GLN A 4 -20.55 30.61 -19.96
N CYS A 5 -21.22 29.96 -20.93
CA CYS A 5 -21.02 28.54 -21.20
C CYS A 5 -19.73 28.22 -21.99
N LYS A 6 -19.07 29.23 -22.57
CA LYS A 6 -17.85 29.03 -23.40
C LYS A 6 -16.59 28.86 -22.53
N ILE A 7 -16.52 29.53 -21.39
CA ILE A 7 -15.34 29.48 -20.51
C ILE A 7 -15.10 28.07 -19.94
N PRO A 8 -16.09 27.39 -19.31
CA PRO A 8 -15.87 26.03 -18.81
C PRO A 8 -15.57 25.04 -19.94
N PHE A 9 -16.15 25.22 -21.13
CA PHE A 9 -15.83 24.38 -22.27
C PHE A 9 -14.39 24.59 -22.76
N LEU A 10 -13.91 25.84 -22.85
CA LEU A 10 -12.52 26.15 -23.22
C LEU A 10 -11.52 25.60 -22.18
N LEU A 11 -11.85 25.70 -20.88
CA LEU A 11 -11.03 25.12 -19.83
C LEU A 11 -10.97 23.60 -19.94
N ALA A 12 -12.11 22.94 -20.15
CA ALA A 12 -12.16 21.49 -20.35
C ALA A 12 -11.35 21.07 -21.60
N ALA A 13 -11.49 21.79 -22.72
CA ALA A 13 -10.73 21.52 -23.93
C ALA A 13 -9.21 21.72 -23.72
N ALA A 14 -8.81 22.76 -22.97
CA ALA A 14 -7.42 22.98 -22.63
C ALA A 14 -6.86 21.85 -21.73
N MET A 15 -7.63 21.39 -20.75
CA MET A 15 -7.24 20.25 -19.90
C MET A 15 -7.06 18.96 -20.71
N VAL A 16 -7.98 18.67 -21.64
CA VAL A 16 -7.88 17.52 -22.54
C VAL A 16 -6.64 17.64 -23.43
N LEU A 17 -6.38 18.83 -23.98
CA LEU A 17 -5.19 19.08 -24.80
C LEU A 17 -3.91 18.84 -24.01
N VAL A 18 -3.81 19.35 -22.78
CA VAL A 18 -2.65 19.12 -21.90
C VAL A 18 -2.49 17.63 -21.60
N ALA A 19 -3.58 16.91 -21.32
CA ALA A 19 -3.55 15.48 -21.05
C ALA A 19 -3.03 14.69 -22.27
N VAL A 20 -3.56 14.99 -23.48
CA VAL A 20 -3.15 14.33 -24.72
C VAL A 20 -1.69 14.63 -25.07
N VAL A 21 -1.31 15.91 -25.07
CA VAL A 21 0.07 16.33 -25.39
C VAL A 21 1.05 15.78 -24.37
N GLY A 22 0.70 15.83 -23.07
CA GLY A 22 1.54 15.28 -21.99
C GLY A 22 1.73 13.77 -22.12
N SER A 23 0.67 13.04 -22.48
CA SER A 23 0.75 11.59 -22.70
C SER A 23 1.63 11.24 -23.91
N VAL A 24 1.51 12.01 -25.02
CA VAL A 24 2.34 11.80 -26.22
C VAL A 24 3.81 12.08 -25.93
N ILE A 25 4.12 13.20 -25.24
CA ILE A 25 5.50 13.55 -24.89
C ILE A 25 6.15 12.50 -23.97
N GLY A 26 5.38 11.90 -23.07
CA GLY A 26 5.83 10.85 -22.16
C GLY A 26 5.73 9.43 -22.72
N TRP A 27 5.33 9.26 -23.98
CA TRP A 27 5.07 7.93 -24.54
C TRP A 27 6.33 7.09 -24.67
N LYS A 28 6.25 5.83 -24.24
CA LYS A 28 7.36 4.87 -24.19
C LYS A 28 8.08 4.72 -25.54
N LEU A 29 7.35 4.73 -26.67
CA LEU A 29 7.95 4.64 -28.00
C LEU A 29 8.81 5.86 -28.36
N ILE A 30 8.41 7.06 -27.93
CA ILE A 30 9.12 8.31 -28.24
C ILE A 30 10.30 8.50 -27.29
N ARG A 31 10.17 8.04 -26.04
CA ARG A 31 11.14 8.23 -24.97
C ARG A 31 11.82 6.93 -24.52
N ALA A 32 11.92 5.93 -25.42
CA ALA A 32 12.49 4.62 -25.10
C ALA A 32 13.87 4.69 -24.43
N GLY A 33 14.74 5.60 -24.87
CA GLY A 33 16.04 5.84 -24.24
C GLY A 33 15.91 6.30 -22.79
N SER A 34 15.06 7.30 -22.53
CA SER A 34 14.85 7.81 -21.17
C SER A 34 14.25 6.76 -20.23
N TYR A 35 13.35 5.90 -20.73
CA TYR A 35 12.81 4.78 -19.93
C TYR A 35 13.86 3.72 -19.65
N ARG A 36 14.72 3.41 -20.61
CA ARG A 36 15.86 2.49 -20.39
C ARG A 36 16.80 3.01 -19.32
N ASP A 37 17.05 4.31 -19.33
CA ASP A 37 18.01 4.95 -18.43
C ASP A 37 17.48 5.11 -16.98
N LEU A 38 16.17 4.82 -16.73
CA LEU A 38 15.60 4.70 -15.38
C LEU A 38 16.06 3.40 -14.67
N LEU A 39 16.42 2.37 -15.43
CA LEU A 39 16.90 1.11 -14.88
C LEU A 39 18.41 1.15 -14.71
N THR A 40 18.87 1.26 -13.49
CA THR A 40 20.28 1.05 -13.17
C THR A 40 20.55 -0.46 -13.21
N VAL A 41 21.37 -0.89 -14.16
CA VAL A 41 21.79 -2.29 -14.28
C VAL A 41 23.23 -2.40 -13.78
N GLU A 42 23.40 -3.13 -12.69
CA GLU A 42 24.71 -3.48 -12.14
C GLU A 42 24.99 -4.96 -12.42
N THR A 43 26.25 -5.28 -12.67
CA THR A 43 26.69 -6.67 -12.82
C THR A 43 27.26 -7.15 -11.50
N GLY A 44 26.69 -8.21 -10.97
CA GLY A 44 27.12 -8.85 -9.73
C GLY A 44 27.55 -10.31 -9.95
N ASP A 45 28.16 -10.88 -8.93
CA ASP A 45 28.46 -12.31 -8.91
C ASP A 45 27.38 -13.07 -8.15
N PHE A 46 26.60 -13.88 -8.87
CA PHE A 46 25.48 -14.63 -8.32
C PHE A 46 25.88 -15.48 -7.09
N ALA A 47 27.06 -16.12 -7.15
CA ALA A 47 27.48 -17.02 -6.08
C ALA A 47 27.83 -16.30 -4.76
N SER A 48 28.24 -15.04 -4.84
CA SER A 48 28.59 -14.22 -3.66
C SER A 48 27.44 -13.37 -3.14
N GLU A 49 26.48 -13.00 -4.00
CA GLU A 49 25.42 -12.05 -3.68
C GLU A 49 24.07 -12.74 -3.36
N VAL A 50 23.85 -13.94 -3.90
CA VAL A 50 22.61 -14.68 -3.64
C VAL A 50 22.88 -15.78 -2.63
N GLN A 51 22.24 -15.67 -1.47
CA GLN A 51 22.34 -16.69 -0.41
C GLN A 51 21.55 -17.93 -0.79
N GLU A 52 22.13 -19.11 -0.53
CA GLU A 52 21.39 -20.37 -0.63
C GLU A 52 20.32 -20.43 0.47
N ILE A 53 19.10 -20.73 0.09
CA ILE A 53 17.99 -21.01 1.01
C ILE A 53 17.60 -22.48 0.93
N SER A 54 17.24 -23.06 2.07
CA SER A 54 16.76 -24.44 2.09
C SER A 54 15.31 -24.52 1.58
N PHE A 55 14.91 -25.69 1.04
CA PHE A 55 13.58 -25.90 0.46
C PHE A 55 12.44 -25.66 1.46
N ASP A 56 12.69 -25.87 2.75
CA ASP A 56 11.74 -25.63 3.85
C ASP A 56 11.59 -24.14 4.22
N GLN A 57 12.35 -23.25 3.57
CA GLN A 57 12.24 -21.80 3.75
C GLN A 57 11.67 -21.09 2.51
N ILE A 58 11.33 -21.85 1.46
CA ILE A 58 10.77 -21.25 0.23
C ILE A 58 9.31 -20.84 0.48
N PRO A 59 8.96 -19.56 0.28
CA PRO A 59 7.58 -19.11 0.40
C PRO A 59 6.73 -19.68 -0.73
N MET A 60 5.74 -20.51 -0.40
CA MET A 60 4.87 -21.17 -1.37
C MET A 60 3.42 -20.65 -1.38
N LEU A 61 3.09 -19.70 -0.51
CA LEU A 61 1.73 -19.21 -0.36
C LEU A 61 1.46 -18.04 -1.31
N ASP A 62 0.60 -18.26 -2.30
CA ASP A 62 0.08 -17.18 -3.14
C ASP A 62 -0.98 -16.33 -2.42
N ARG A 63 -1.39 -15.21 -3.06
CA ARG A 63 -2.37 -14.28 -2.49
C ARG A 63 -3.76 -14.91 -2.34
N ASP A 64 -4.21 -15.67 -3.33
CA ASP A 64 -5.55 -16.28 -3.32
C ASP A 64 -5.67 -17.35 -2.23
N SER A 65 -4.60 -18.14 -2.04
CA SER A 65 -4.52 -19.13 -0.95
C SER A 65 -4.47 -18.44 0.41
N ALA A 66 -3.72 -17.35 0.55
CA ALA A 66 -3.69 -16.54 1.77
C ALA A 66 -5.09 -16.00 2.12
N THR A 67 -5.81 -15.46 1.13
CA THR A 67 -7.19 -14.98 1.32
C THR A 67 -8.12 -16.06 1.84
N LYS A 68 -8.04 -17.27 1.29
CA LYS A 68 -8.86 -18.41 1.75
C LYS A 68 -8.53 -18.83 3.18
N LEU A 69 -7.23 -18.85 3.52
CA LEU A 69 -6.76 -19.18 4.88
C LEU A 69 -7.20 -18.13 5.89
N GLY A 70 -7.02 -16.85 5.56
CA GLY A 70 -7.43 -15.73 6.41
C GLY A 70 -8.94 -15.73 6.67
N ASN A 71 -9.77 -15.87 5.62
CA ASN A 71 -11.22 -15.92 5.76
C ASN A 71 -11.68 -17.12 6.60
N ARG A 72 -11.07 -18.29 6.42
CA ARG A 72 -11.36 -19.45 7.26
C ARG A 72 -11.02 -19.18 8.71
N LYS A 73 -9.86 -18.56 8.97
CA LYS A 73 -9.43 -18.24 10.33
C LYS A 73 -10.34 -17.22 11.00
N LEU A 74 -10.74 -16.17 10.28
CA LEU A 74 -11.71 -15.20 10.79
C LEU A 74 -13.09 -15.86 11.09
N GLY A 75 -13.50 -16.82 10.26
CA GLY A 75 -14.74 -17.60 10.45
C GLY A 75 -14.77 -18.40 11.75
N GLU A 76 -13.63 -18.74 12.32
CA GLU A 76 -13.51 -19.42 13.62
C GLU A 76 -13.72 -18.45 14.82
N LEU A 77 -13.68 -17.13 14.57
CA LEU A 77 -13.73 -16.09 15.60
C LEU A 77 -15.14 -15.49 15.70
N ALA A 78 -15.97 -16.09 16.55
CA ALA A 78 -17.37 -15.72 16.71
C ALA A 78 -17.61 -14.25 17.10
N ASP A 79 -16.66 -13.63 17.79
CA ASP A 79 -16.68 -12.24 18.22
C ASP A 79 -16.37 -11.23 17.09
N MET A 80 -15.73 -11.67 16.02
CA MET A 80 -15.29 -10.81 14.92
C MET A 80 -16.02 -11.07 13.60
N VAL A 81 -16.31 -12.32 13.27
CA VAL A 81 -16.84 -12.75 11.97
C VAL A 81 -18.16 -12.06 11.57
N SER A 82 -18.95 -11.64 12.52
CA SER A 82 -20.21 -10.93 12.26
C SER A 82 -20.03 -9.44 11.95
N GLN A 83 -18.91 -8.84 12.29
CA GLN A 83 -18.65 -7.40 12.22
C GLN A 83 -17.59 -7.03 11.17
N PHE A 84 -16.61 -7.91 11.00
CA PHE A 84 -15.43 -7.64 10.18
C PHE A 84 -15.24 -8.69 9.10
N GLU A 85 -14.52 -8.32 8.07
CA GLU A 85 -14.02 -9.17 6.99
C GLU A 85 -12.51 -9.01 6.91
N VAL A 86 -11.81 -10.00 6.38
CA VAL A 86 -10.38 -9.85 6.06
C VAL A 86 -10.27 -8.98 4.83
N ASP A 87 -9.33 -8.04 4.83
CA ASP A 87 -9.05 -7.26 3.63
C ASP A 87 -8.40 -8.15 2.57
N ASP A 88 -8.69 -7.86 1.30
CA ASP A 88 -8.14 -8.61 0.16
C ASP A 88 -6.71 -8.18 -0.17
N ASP A 89 -6.22 -7.07 0.42
CA ASP A 89 -4.87 -6.58 0.24
C ASP A 89 -3.91 -7.23 1.23
N TYR A 90 -3.16 -8.22 0.71
CA TYR A 90 -2.12 -8.94 1.43
C TYR A 90 -0.74 -8.46 0.99
N THR A 91 -0.02 -7.84 1.89
CA THR A 91 1.38 -7.44 1.68
C THR A 91 2.30 -8.58 2.09
N GLN A 92 3.30 -8.87 1.27
CA GLN A 92 4.35 -9.84 1.60
C GLN A 92 5.52 -9.09 2.23
N ILE A 93 5.91 -9.47 3.44
CA ILE A 93 7.01 -8.84 4.18
C ILE A 93 7.95 -9.89 4.77
N ASN A 94 9.14 -9.46 5.14
CA ASN A 94 10.07 -10.25 5.94
C ASN A 94 9.93 -9.86 7.42
N TYR A 95 9.15 -10.61 8.18
CA TYR A 95 8.93 -10.37 9.58
C TYR A 95 9.79 -11.28 10.45
N LYS A 96 10.76 -10.69 11.15
CA LYS A 96 11.70 -11.44 12.02
C LYS A 96 12.42 -12.59 11.29
N GLY A 97 12.86 -12.33 10.06
CA GLY A 97 13.57 -13.31 9.23
C GLY A 97 12.68 -14.40 8.59
N ARG A 98 11.36 -14.25 8.63
CA ARG A 98 10.41 -15.18 8.01
C ARG A 98 9.56 -14.47 6.94
N PRO A 99 9.36 -15.08 5.77
CA PRO A 99 8.46 -14.54 4.78
C PRO A 99 7.00 -14.74 5.23
N VAL A 100 6.29 -13.65 5.44
CA VAL A 100 4.89 -13.65 5.86
C VAL A 100 4.03 -12.78 4.96
N ARG A 101 2.74 -13.06 4.91
CA ARG A 101 1.73 -12.13 4.38
C ARG A 101 0.98 -11.50 5.53
N VAL A 102 0.84 -10.19 5.48
CA VAL A 102 0.08 -9.43 6.46
C VAL A 102 -1.10 -8.74 5.80
N THR A 103 -2.19 -8.63 6.52
CA THR A 103 -3.38 -7.91 6.07
C THR A 103 -4.16 -7.37 7.25
N ALA A 104 -4.80 -6.22 7.08
CA ALA A 104 -5.74 -5.68 8.03
C ALA A 104 -7.12 -6.36 7.93
N LEU A 105 -8.00 -6.05 8.86
CA LEU A 105 -9.43 -6.29 8.71
C LEU A 105 -10.09 -5.10 8.01
N ARG A 106 -11.31 -5.30 7.53
CA ARG A 106 -12.21 -4.25 7.07
C ARG A 106 -13.59 -4.41 7.70
N TYR A 107 -14.38 -3.36 7.69
CA TYR A 107 -15.77 -3.44 8.16
C TYR A 107 -16.63 -4.16 7.13
N GLY A 108 -17.48 -5.08 7.55
CA GLY A 108 -18.32 -5.85 6.64
C GLY A 108 -19.38 -5.01 5.90
N ASP A 109 -19.82 -3.89 6.50
CA ASP A 109 -20.71 -2.92 5.87
C ASP A 109 -20.70 -1.57 6.62
N TRP A 110 -21.45 -0.58 6.09
CA TRP A 110 -21.59 0.75 6.67
C TRP A 110 -22.15 0.77 8.10
N ILE A 111 -23.08 -0.10 8.44
CA ILE A 111 -23.69 -0.16 9.78
C ILE A 111 -22.66 -0.69 10.77
N LYS A 112 -21.92 -1.71 10.38
CA LYS A 112 -20.83 -2.28 11.18
C LYS A 112 -19.70 -1.28 11.39
N TRP A 113 -19.33 -0.52 10.35
CA TRP A 113 -18.40 0.59 10.51
C TRP A 113 -18.91 1.62 11.52
N PHE A 114 -20.17 2.07 11.38
CA PHE A 114 -20.74 3.10 12.27
C PHE A 114 -20.72 2.66 13.74
N ASN A 115 -20.99 1.40 14.01
CA ASN A 115 -21.01 0.85 15.37
C ASN A 115 -19.58 0.69 15.95
N ASN A 116 -18.58 0.37 15.11
CA ASN A 116 -17.23 0.04 15.54
C ASN A 116 -16.21 1.17 15.33
N ARG A 117 -16.58 2.28 14.65
CA ARG A 117 -15.66 3.37 14.28
C ARG A 117 -14.89 4.01 15.43
N SER A 118 -15.43 3.96 16.66
CA SER A 118 -14.75 4.52 17.85
C SER A 118 -13.62 3.63 18.33
N SER A 119 -13.82 2.32 18.28
CA SER A 119 -12.85 1.31 18.71
C SER A 119 -11.83 1.02 17.62
N GLY A 120 -12.22 1.14 16.34
CA GLY A 120 -11.41 0.76 15.18
C GLY A 120 -11.45 -0.75 14.91
N LEU A 121 -10.60 -1.20 13.99
CA LEU A 121 -10.43 -2.62 13.67
C LEU A 121 -9.61 -3.32 14.76
N PRO A 122 -10.11 -4.39 15.36
CA PRO A 122 -9.55 -4.95 16.60
C PRO A 122 -8.31 -5.82 16.39
N ALA A 123 -7.99 -6.19 15.16
CA ALA A 123 -6.92 -7.13 14.86
C ALA A 123 -6.41 -6.97 13.42
N TYR A 124 -5.29 -7.61 13.14
CA TYR A 124 -4.77 -7.88 11.81
C TYR A 124 -4.30 -9.35 11.72
N LEU A 125 -4.02 -9.83 10.53
CA LEU A 125 -3.59 -11.21 10.30
C LEU A 125 -2.14 -11.26 9.82
N ILE A 126 -1.41 -12.26 10.33
CA ILE A 126 -0.10 -12.69 9.82
C ILE A 126 -0.25 -14.11 9.32
N ILE A 127 0.16 -14.37 8.08
CA ILE A 127 0.16 -15.71 7.49
C ILE A 127 1.58 -16.08 7.11
N ASP A 128 2.13 -17.08 7.77
CA ASP A 128 3.44 -17.64 7.44
C ASP A 128 3.38 -18.31 6.06
N MET A 129 4.23 -17.87 5.14
CA MET A 129 4.17 -18.33 3.73
C MET A 129 4.76 -19.72 3.53
N VAL A 130 5.49 -20.22 4.50
CA VAL A 130 6.11 -21.56 4.47
C VAL A 130 5.18 -22.57 5.13
N THR A 131 4.80 -22.31 6.39
CA THR A 131 3.99 -23.24 7.19
C THR A 131 2.49 -23.09 6.96
N GLN A 132 2.05 -22.01 6.31
CA GLN A 132 0.65 -21.64 6.08
C GLN A 132 -0.15 -21.43 7.38
N ASN A 133 0.55 -21.22 8.50
CA ASN A 133 -0.09 -20.92 9.77
C ASN A 133 -0.64 -19.50 9.77
N VAL A 134 -1.87 -19.33 10.25
CA VAL A 134 -2.54 -18.03 10.35
C VAL A 134 -2.61 -17.59 11.79
N GLU A 135 -1.98 -16.47 12.09
CA GLU A 135 -2.04 -15.80 13.38
C GLU A 135 -2.96 -14.58 13.29
N VAL A 136 -3.84 -14.41 14.27
CA VAL A 136 -4.68 -13.24 14.44
C VAL A 136 -4.12 -12.44 15.61
N VAL A 137 -3.50 -11.31 15.29
CA VAL A 137 -2.92 -10.42 16.29
C VAL A 137 -3.97 -9.42 16.75
N ARG A 138 -4.42 -9.56 17.99
CA ARG A 138 -5.37 -8.65 18.63
C ARG A 138 -4.65 -7.42 19.15
N LEU A 139 -5.25 -6.26 18.95
CA LEU A 139 -4.70 -4.97 19.37
C LEU A 139 -5.47 -4.44 20.59
N ASP A 140 -4.76 -3.92 21.58
CA ASP A 140 -5.34 -3.22 22.73
C ASP A 140 -6.07 -1.94 22.29
N SER A 141 -5.53 -1.26 21.29
CA SER A 141 -6.14 -0.13 20.60
C SER A 141 -6.29 -0.47 19.12
N GLY A 142 -7.51 -0.43 18.60
CA GLY A 142 -7.80 -0.84 17.23
C GLY A 142 -7.21 0.08 16.17
N ILE A 143 -7.07 -0.45 14.95
CA ILE A 143 -6.67 0.31 13.76
C ILE A 143 -7.77 1.31 13.42
N ARG A 144 -7.43 2.59 13.37
CA ARG A 144 -8.35 3.70 13.12
C ARG A 144 -8.05 4.47 11.84
N TYR A 145 -6.85 4.34 11.29
CA TYR A 145 -6.45 4.95 10.03
C TYR A 145 -6.22 3.86 9.02
N THR A 146 -7.12 3.73 8.06
CA THR A 146 -7.09 2.64 7.08
C THR A 146 -7.87 3.02 5.82
N THR A 147 -7.66 2.30 4.74
CA THR A 147 -8.42 2.41 3.49
C THR A 147 -9.90 2.08 3.69
N ALA A 148 -10.23 1.20 4.64
CA ALA A 148 -11.59 0.81 4.99
C ALA A 148 -12.35 1.84 5.86
N GLU A 149 -11.68 2.86 6.37
CA GLU A 149 -12.30 3.94 7.14
C GLU A 149 -12.99 4.98 6.25
N HIS A 150 -13.85 5.76 6.87
CA HIS A 150 -14.56 6.85 6.22
C HIS A 150 -14.16 8.22 6.79
N PHE A 151 -14.53 9.28 6.06
CA PHE A 151 -14.28 10.67 6.44
C PHE A 151 -12.81 10.98 6.73
N GLY A 152 -12.50 11.60 7.85
CA GLY A 152 -11.15 12.10 8.18
C GLY A 152 -10.13 11.00 8.52
N ARG A 153 -10.58 9.77 8.77
CA ARG A 153 -9.70 8.62 9.06
C ARG A 153 -9.45 7.72 7.87
N ASN A 154 -10.19 7.93 6.76
CA ASN A 154 -9.85 7.25 5.51
C ASN A 154 -8.43 7.63 5.08
N LEU A 155 -7.56 6.65 4.91
CA LEU A 155 -6.13 6.81 4.70
C LEU A 155 -5.81 7.78 3.55
N GLY A 156 -6.42 7.59 2.39
CA GLY A 156 -6.17 8.46 1.22
C GLY A 156 -6.56 9.92 1.48
N ARG A 157 -7.68 10.15 2.19
CA ARG A 157 -8.10 11.50 2.56
C ARG A 157 -7.20 12.08 3.64
N TYR A 158 -6.80 11.28 4.62
CA TYR A 158 -5.88 11.66 5.69
C TYR A 158 -4.55 12.13 5.11
N LEU A 159 -3.96 11.36 4.21
CA LEU A 159 -2.73 11.72 3.50
C LEU A 159 -2.91 13.00 2.68
N ARG A 160 -4.02 13.17 1.98
CA ARG A 160 -4.29 14.36 1.17
C ARG A 160 -4.32 15.64 1.98
N PHE A 161 -4.80 15.59 3.23
CA PHE A 161 -4.81 16.76 4.11
C PHE A 161 -3.47 17.05 4.77
N HIS A 162 -2.66 16.02 5.05
CA HIS A 162 -1.33 16.19 5.67
C HIS A 162 -0.25 16.50 4.63
N TYR A 163 -0.36 15.92 3.43
CA TYR A 163 0.60 16.03 2.34
C TYR A 163 -0.10 16.43 1.02
N PRO A 164 -0.66 17.66 0.94
CA PRO A 164 -1.54 18.04 -0.18
C PRO A 164 -0.84 18.07 -1.55
N THR A 165 0.48 18.22 -1.57
CA THR A 165 1.29 18.31 -2.80
C THR A 165 1.93 16.98 -3.21
N TYR A 166 1.81 15.93 -2.37
CA TYR A 166 2.40 14.64 -2.66
C TYR A 166 1.48 13.81 -3.56
N ILE A 167 2.10 13.06 -4.46
CA ILE A 167 1.44 12.02 -5.23
C ILE A 167 1.85 10.70 -4.59
N PHE A 168 0.86 9.91 -4.22
CA PHE A 168 1.07 8.60 -3.60
C PHE A 168 0.73 7.50 -4.59
N ASP A 169 1.48 6.41 -4.53
CA ASP A 169 1.11 5.13 -5.10
C ASP A 169 0.21 4.36 -4.11
N ASP A 170 -0.20 3.14 -4.47
CA ASP A 170 -1.05 2.31 -3.62
C ASP A 170 -0.37 2.02 -2.27
N PRO A 171 -1.07 2.23 -1.16
CA PRO A 171 -0.52 2.01 0.17
C PRO A 171 -0.44 0.52 0.48
N ALA A 172 0.66 0.08 1.10
CA ALA A 172 0.84 -1.27 1.60
C ALA A 172 0.65 -1.33 3.12
N PHE A 173 -0.04 -2.38 3.60
CA PHE A 173 -0.16 -2.64 5.04
C PHE A 173 1.03 -3.47 5.51
N GLU A 174 1.79 -2.95 6.47
CA GLU A 174 2.97 -3.63 7.04
C GLU A 174 2.97 -3.54 8.56
N ILE A 175 3.87 -4.28 9.19
CA ILE A 175 4.11 -4.25 10.63
C ILE A 175 5.59 -4.04 10.90
N ASP A 176 5.92 -3.27 11.93
CA ASP A 176 7.29 -3.13 12.39
C ASP A 176 7.76 -4.37 13.17
N GLU A 177 9.02 -4.39 13.60
CA GLU A 177 9.62 -5.51 14.34
C GLU A 177 8.93 -5.80 15.69
N ASP A 178 8.21 -4.83 16.26
CA ASP A 178 7.44 -4.98 17.50
C ASP A 178 5.99 -5.42 17.23
N GLY A 179 5.57 -5.49 15.97
CA GLY A 179 4.22 -5.87 15.56
C GLY A 179 3.24 -4.71 15.55
N ASN A 180 3.72 -3.45 15.57
CA ASN A 180 2.84 -2.31 15.40
C ASN A 180 2.42 -2.16 13.94
N PRO A 181 1.13 -1.94 13.65
CA PRO A 181 0.64 -1.84 12.28
C PRO A 181 0.87 -0.44 11.68
N TYR A 182 1.38 -0.43 10.45
CA TYR A 182 1.62 0.76 9.64
C TYR A 182 1.03 0.63 8.26
N TRP A 183 0.74 1.78 7.67
CA TRP A 183 0.56 1.92 6.23
C TRP A 183 1.82 2.57 5.64
N VAL A 184 2.45 1.87 4.73
CA VAL A 184 3.55 2.37 3.91
C VAL A 184 2.93 3.00 2.67
N CYS A 185 3.13 4.30 2.49
CA CYS A 185 2.52 5.07 1.41
C CYS A 185 3.63 5.66 0.54
N PRO A 186 4.01 4.99 -0.57
CA PRO A 186 5.09 5.45 -1.44
C PRO A 186 4.75 6.80 -2.06
N ARG A 187 5.68 7.75 -1.96
CA ARG A 187 5.60 9.02 -2.65
C ARG A 187 6.27 8.92 -4.00
N ILE A 188 5.51 9.13 -5.05
CA ILE A 188 5.98 9.02 -6.42
C ILE A 188 6.11 10.37 -7.12
N THR A 189 6.91 10.39 -8.19
CA THR A 189 7.02 11.49 -9.13
C THR A 189 7.08 10.95 -10.56
N ASN A 190 6.82 11.83 -11.52
CA ASN A 190 7.00 11.53 -12.93
C ASN A 190 8.26 12.21 -13.45
N THR A 191 9.20 11.46 -13.99
CA THR A 191 10.51 11.93 -14.45
C THR A 191 10.57 12.10 -15.97
N ILE A 192 9.64 11.50 -16.73
CA ILE A 192 9.60 11.54 -18.19
C ILE A 192 8.32 12.22 -18.67
N GLY A 193 8.44 13.45 -19.14
CA GLY A 193 7.28 14.25 -19.57
C GLY A 193 6.40 14.63 -18.38
N LEU A 194 5.07 14.67 -18.59
CA LEU A 194 4.13 15.03 -17.51
C LEU A 194 3.60 13.82 -16.73
N PHE A 195 3.51 12.65 -17.38
CA PHE A 195 2.80 11.49 -16.83
C PHE A 195 3.59 10.18 -16.98
N GLY A 196 4.86 10.23 -17.34
CA GLY A 196 5.67 9.05 -17.58
C GLY A 196 6.91 8.97 -16.70
N GLY A 197 7.55 7.79 -16.66
CA GLY A 197 8.75 7.54 -15.88
C GLY A 197 8.50 7.71 -14.39
N THR A 198 7.50 6.98 -13.86
CA THR A 198 7.21 6.97 -12.42
C THR A 198 8.45 6.52 -11.65
N ASP A 199 8.82 7.28 -10.66
CA ASP A 199 9.93 7.00 -9.77
C ASP A 199 9.52 7.28 -8.32
N VAL A 200 10.13 6.60 -7.37
CA VAL A 200 9.83 6.72 -5.95
C VAL A 200 10.80 7.70 -5.29
N LEU A 201 10.27 8.73 -4.64
CA LEU A 201 11.05 9.72 -3.90
C LEU A 201 11.25 9.35 -2.42
N GLY A 202 10.44 8.45 -1.90
CA GLY A 202 10.42 8.04 -0.51
C GLY A 202 9.05 7.50 -0.12
N ALA A 203 8.82 7.32 1.17
CA ALA A 203 7.54 6.85 1.68
C ALA A 203 7.08 7.65 2.90
N VAL A 204 5.77 7.82 3.04
CA VAL A 204 5.14 8.25 4.29
C VAL A 204 4.69 7.01 5.04
N LEU A 205 5.19 6.82 6.24
CA LEU A 205 4.72 5.80 7.17
C LEU A 205 3.60 6.40 8.03
N VAL A 206 2.47 5.74 8.07
CA VAL A 206 1.31 6.13 8.90
C VAL A 206 1.08 5.03 9.92
N ASN A 207 1.25 5.33 11.21
CA ASN A 207 0.85 4.39 12.25
C ASN A 207 -0.67 4.19 12.18
N ALA A 208 -1.10 2.96 11.92
CA ALA A 208 -2.51 2.67 11.65
C ALA A 208 -3.43 2.85 12.88
N VAL A 209 -2.86 2.85 14.09
CA VAL A 209 -3.59 3.04 15.36
C VAL A 209 -3.66 4.51 15.75
N THR A 210 -2.49 5.19 15.79
CA THR A 210 -2.39 6.56 16.32
C THR A 210 -2.63 7.63 15.27
N GLY A 211 -2.31 7.32 14.01
CA GLY A 211 -2.32 8.28 12.90
C GLY A 211 -1.05 9.13 12.82
N GLU A 212 -0.03 8.87 13.64
CA GLU A 212 1.27 9.54 13.49
C GLU A 212 1.84 9.25 12.11
N THR A 213 2.38 10.30 11.48
CA THR A 213 2.97 10.20 10.16
C THR A 213 4.41 10.67 10.16
N ALA A 214 5.27 9.96 9.43
CA ALA A 214 6.65 10.36 9.18
C ALA A 214 7.00 10.13 7.72
N TYR A 215 7.64 11.10 7.08
CA TYR A 215 8.17 10.96 5.73
C TYR A 215 9.64 10.57 5.78
N TYR A 216 10.02 9.61 4.96
CA TYR A 216 11.38 9.15 4.77
C TYR A 216 11.75 9.21 3.29
N GLU A 217 12.93 9.75 2.98
CA GLU A 217 13.51 9.68 1.64
C GLU A 217 14.02 8.26 1.36
N VAL A 218 14.12 7.91 0.07
CA VAL A 218 14.78 6.66 -0.35
C VAL A 218 16.18 6.56 0.26
N GLY A 219 16.49 5.45 0.91
CA GLY A 219 17.76 5.24 1.63
C GLY A 219 17.74 5.63 3.11
N ALA A 220 16.73 6.37 3.58
CA ALA A 220 16.49 6.64 5.00
C ALA A 220 15.27 5.87 5.56
N ILE A 221 14.60 5.10 4.72
CA ILE A 221 13.44 4.29 5.08
C ILE A 221 13.88 3.19 6.06
N PRO A 222 13.14 2.95 7.14
CA PRO A 222 13.45 1.89 8.11
C PRO A 222 13.58 0.52 7.43
N THR A 223 14.50 -0.30 7.89
CA THR A 223 14.85 -1.59 7.29
C THR A 223 13.76 -2.67 7.38
N TRP A 224 12.76 -2.46 8.20
CA TRP A 224 11.61 -3.36 8.31
C TRP A 224 10.54 -3.10 7.24
N VAL A 225 10.65 -2.01 6.49
CA VAL A 225 9.74 -1.66 5.39
C VAL A 225 10.17 -2.36 4.13
N ASP A 226 9.31 -3.21 3.61
CA ASP A 226 9.58 -4.02 2.42
C ASP A 226 8.92 -3.46 1.14
N HIS A 227 7.80 -2.74 1.25
CA HIS A 227 6.97 -2.33 0.11
C HIS A 227 7.05 -0.82 -0.16
N VAL A 228 8.14 -0.41 -0.79
CA VAL A 228 8.33 0.98 -1.24
C VAL A 228 8.21 1.10 -2.76
N TYR A 229 8.62 0.04 -3.47
CA TYR A 229 8.52 -0.08 -4.92
C TYR A 229 7.47 -1.15 -5.26
N ASN A 230 6.48 -0.79 -6.08
CA ASN A 230 5.42 -1.68 -6.57
C ASN A 230 5.74 -2.23 -7.97
#